data_4c2aab85d416599d158bbd5b98956587
#
_entry.id   4c2aab85d416599d158bbd5b98956587
#
_cell.length_a   1.000
_cell.length_b   1.000
_cell.length_c   1.000
_cell.angle_alpha   90.00
_cell.angle_beta   90.00
_cell.angle_gamma   90.00
#
_symmetry.space_group_name_H-M   'P 1'
#
loop_
_entity.id
_entity.type
_entity.pdbx_description
1 polymer ?
#
loop_
_entity_poly.entity_id
_entity_poly.type
_entity_poly.pdbx_seq_one_letter_code
_entity_poly.pdbx_strand_id
1 'polypeptide(L)'
;MDKKQQTLTGIKPFKVRNKKIIKSGTIKFHAPTDETPEAIINDLETIHKRTKFYSLFSGGKDSMSTTHWLDSIGKLEAVVHIKTNIGLQMTTDFVEEICEKHGWKLYIIEPNPKFTYASHVLQYGFPLAGFHRLIMGKLKYKTMRDFALSIDRKNHCLISGVRKFESVRRMGNYPYPIQEDSVLWFGCPMFYKSSEETYRYVHENGLTISPAYSKGLGTSGECMCGSFATGGEKQMIRRLDPKLADYIDWLEDGITRFGSKEAKRYPKWGDQSKMSDLE
;
A
#
# COMPACT_ATOMS: atom_id res chain seq x y z
N MET A 1 11.70 -13.51 -31.13
CA MET A 1 12.47 -12.79 -30.08
C MET A 1 11.98 -13.27 -28.73
N ASP A 2 12.79 -14.04 -28.02
CA ASP A 2 12.42 -14.63 -26.73
C ASP A 2 12.20 -13.55 -25.67
N LYS A 3 10.96 -13.43 -25.19
CA LYS A 3 10.62 -12.60 -24.03
C LYS A 3 11.16 -13.30 -22.79
N LYS A 4 12.33 -12.88 -22.31
CA LYS A 4 12.90 -13.36 -21.04
C LYS A 4 11.93 -12.99 -19.88
N GLN A 5 11.23 -13.98 -19.36
CA GLN A 5 10.59 -13.91 -18.06
C GLN A 5 11.69 -13.80 -16.98
N GLN A 6 11.83 -12.66 -16.34
CA GLN A 6 12.71 -12.52 -15.17
C GLN A 6 11.95 -12.95 -13.92
N THR A 7 12.36 -14.06 -13.35
CA THR A 7 11.89 -14.53 -12.05
C THR A 7 12.83 -14.00 -10.97
N LEU A 8 12.35 -13.13 -10.11
CA LEU A 8 13.12 -12.67 -8.95
C LEU A 8 13.14 -13.77 -7.87
N THR A 9 14.07 -14.72 -8.02
CA THR A 9 14.44 -15.68 -6.99
C THR A 9 15.61 -15.11 -6.20
N GLY A 10 15.39 -14.61 -5.00
CA GLY A 10 16.51 -14.10 -4.21
C GLY A 10 16.16 -13.51 -2.85
N ILE A 11 14.90 -13.55 -2.44
CA ILE A 11 14.54 -13.11 -1.10
C ILE A 11 14.53 -14.34 -0.21
N LYS A 12 15.60 -14.53 0.58
CA LYS A 12 15.64 -15.60 1.59
C LYS A 12 14.44 -15.46 2.51
N PRO A 13 13.63 -16.51 2.71
CA PRO A 13 12.51 -16.45 3.62
C PRO A 13 13.02 -16.25 5.05
N PHE A 14 12.48 -15.26 5.74
CA PHE A 14 12.74 -15.04 7.13
C PHE A 14 12.25 -16.27 7.92
N LYS A 15 13.15 -17.02 8.56
CA LYS A 15 12.80 -18.17 9.39
C LYS A 15 12.18 -17.70 10.70
N VAL A 16 10.86 -17.57 10.73
CA VAL A 16 10.13 -17.61 12.00
C VAL A 16 10.09 -19.07 12.45
N ARG A 17 10.70 -19.39 13.58
CA ARG A 17 10.62 -20.72 14.17
C ARG A 17 9.15 -21.11 14.38
N ASN A 18 8.74 -22.22 13.74
CA ASN A 18 7.50 -22.95 13.94
C ASN A 18 6.19 -22.26 13.52
N LYS A 19 5.98 -22.05 12.21
CA LYS A 19 4.65 -22.21 11.59
C LYS A 19 4.86 -22.43 10.09
N LYS A 20 4.04 -23.30 9.47
CA LYS A 20 4.05 -23.68 8.06
C LYS A 20 4.44 -22.46 7.21
N ILE A 21 5.59 -22.58 6.54
CA ILE A 21 6.03 -21.65 5.51
C ILE A 21 4.88 -21.60 4.49
N ILE A 22 4.17 -20.47 4.46
CA ILE A 22 3.37 -20.14 3.29
C ILE A 22 4.43 -19.98 2.20
N LYS A 23 4.53 -20.97 1.31
CA LYS A 23 5.30 -20.81 0.08
C LYS A 23 4.76 -19.53 -0.56
N SER A 24 5.51 -18.43 -0.51
CA SER A 24 5.20 -17.25 -1.28
C SER A 24 5.15 -17.73 -2.71
N GLY A 25 3.99 -17.62 -3.37
CA GLY A 25 3.88 -17.87 -4.79
C GLY A 25 4.97 -17.04 -5.47
N THR A 26 5.54 -17.57 -6.55
CA THR A 26 6.56 -16.85 -7.31
C THR A 26 5.87 -15.64 -7.91
N ILE A 27 6.23 -14.43 -7.45
CA ILE A 27 5.74 -13.19 -8.06
C ILE A 27 6.37 -13.10 -9.45
N LYS A 28 5.53 -12.93 -10.45
CA LYS A 28 5.97 -12.70 -11.83
C LYS A 28 5.73 -11.25 -12.19
N PHE A 29 6.67 -10.66 -12.89
CA PHE A 29 6.54 -9.32 -13.44
C PHE A 29 6.56 -9.40 -14.97
N HIS A 30 5.69 -8.62 -15.62
CA HIS A 30 5.57 -8.58 -17.05
C HIS A 30 5.89 -7.18 -17.57
N ALA A 31 6.81 -7.12 -18.54
CA ALA A 31 7.10 -5.90 -19.26
C ALA A 31 5.90 -5.56 -20.16
N PRO A 32 5.48 -4.30 -20.24
CA PRO A 32 4.44 -3.89 -21.16
C PRO A 32 5.00 -3.80 -22.60
N THR A 33 4.09 -3.77 -23.56
CA THR A 33 4.45 -3.57 -24.98
C THR A 33 5.00 -2.18 -25.25
N ASP A 34 4.56 -1.18 -24.47
CA ASP A 34 5.03 0.19 -24.47
C ASP A 34 4.94 0.76 -23.03
N GLU A 35 5.69 1.83 -22.75
CA GLU A 35 5.75 2.48 -21.42
C GLU A 35 4.58 3.45 -21.16
N THR A 36 3.60 3.53 -22.06
CA THR A 36 2.42 4.38 -21.90
C THR A 36 1.38 3.76 -20.96
N PRO A 37 0.60 4.57 -20.23
CA PRO A 37 -0.49 4.07 -19.40
C PRO A 37 -1.51 3.23 -20.18
N GLU A 38 -1.81 3.64 -21.41
CA GLU A 38 -2.75 2.99 -22.33
C GLU A 38 -2.26 1.59 -22.71
N ALA A 39 -0.97 1.45 -23.04
CA ALA A 39 -0.38 0.16 -23.39
C ALA A 39 -0.43 -0.82 -22.22
N ILE A 40 -0.16 -0.35 -21.00
CA ILE A 40 -0.23 -1.18 -19.79
C ILE A 40 -1.64 -1.74 -19.58
N ILE A 41 -2.69 -0.91 -19.73
CA ILE A 41 -4.08 -1.36 -19.60
C ILE A 41 -4.46 -2.28 -20.76
N ASN A 42 -4.08 -1.95 -22.00
CA ASN A 42 -4.33 -2.78 -23.16
C ASN A 42 -3.68 -4.17 -23.02
N ASP A 43 -2.45 -4.26 -22.54
CA ASP A 43 -1.77 -5.53 -22.29
C ASP A 43 -2.47 -6.36 -21.20
N LEU A 44 -2.95 -5.71 -20.14
CA LEU A 44 -3.76 -6.38 -19.12
C LEU A 44 -5.01 -6.99 -19.73
N GLU A 45 -5.72 -6.29 -20.62
CA GLU A 45 -6.94 -6.75 -21.26
C GLU A 45 -6.66 -7.84 -22.32
N THR A 46 -5.74 -7.59 -23.23
CA THR A 46 -5.55 -8.42 -24.42
C THR A 46 -4.64 -9.61 -24.20
N ILE A 47 -3.54 -9.42 -23.44
CA ILE A 47 -2.54 -10.47 -23.19
C ILE A 47 -2.92 -11.26 -21.94
N HIS A 48 -3.25 -10.55 -20.84
CA HIS A 48 -3.47 -11.19 -19.54
C HIS A 48 -4.94 -11.46 -19.21
N LYS A 49 -5.87 -11.04 -20.09
CA LYS A 49 -7.32 -11.28 -19.98
C LYS A 49 -7.90 -10.70 -18.65
N ARG A 50 -7.41 -9.53 -18.26
CA ARG A 50 -7.88 -8.77 -17.08
C ARG A 50 -8.70 -7.59 -17.57
N THR A 51 -10.01 -7.63 -17.37
CA THR A 51 -10.95 -6.66 -17.96
C THR A 51 -11.72 -5.85 -16.92
N LYS A 52 -11.59 -6.18 -15.63
CA LYS A 52 -12.21 -5.47 -14.52
C LYS A 52 -11.16 -4.84 -13.64
N PHE A 53 -11.08 -3.53 -13.66
CA PHE A 53 -10.04 -2.77 -12.98
C PHE A 53 -10.56 -2.07 -11.73
N TYR A 54 -9.96 -2.44 -10.59
CA TYR A 54 -10.27 -1.90 -9.28
C TYR A 54 -9.11 -1.02 -8.83
N SER A 55 -9.33 0.29 -8.69
CA SER A 55 -8.26 1.22 -8.33
C SER A 55 -8.02 1.23 -6.82
N LEU A 56 -6.79 0.95 -6.40
CA LEU A 56 -6.35 1.09 -5.00
C LEU A 56 -6.12 2.58 -4.70
N PHE A 57 -6.98 3.15 -3.86
CA PHE A 57 -6.99 4.58 -3.59
C PHE A 57 -6.62 4.90 -2.15
N SER A 58 -5.47 5.53 -1.96
CA SER A 58 -4.95 5.96 -0.66
C SER A 58 -5.19 7.44 -0.35
N GLY A 59 -5.84 8.19 -1.27
CA GLY A 59 -5.99 9.64 -1.17
C GLY A 59 -4.74 10.44 -1.55
N GLY A 60 -3.62 9.78 -1.89
CA GLY A 60 -2.40 10.44 -2.34
C GLY A 60 -2.44 10.83 -3.82
N LYS A 61 -1.55 11.75 -4.24
CA LYS A 61 -1.49 12.27 -5.61
C LYS A 61 -1.37 11.17 -6.67
N ASP A 62 -0.55 10.15 -6.42
CA ASP A 62 -0.28 9.07 -7.38
C ASP A 62 -1.49 8.15 -7.53
N SER A 63 -2.19 7.85 -6.44
CA SER A 63 -3.45 7.10 -6.50
C SER A 63 -4.60 7.94 -7.08
N MET A 64 -4.64 9.26 -6.81
CA MET A 64 -5.62 10.16 -7.38
C MET A 64 -5.49 10.26 -8.90
N SER A 65 -4.28 10.55 -9.40
CA SER A 65 -4.02 10.62 -10.85
C SER A 65 -4.35 9.30 -11.55
N THR A 66 -3.98 8.17 -10.94
CA THR A 66 -4.26 6.84 -11.48
C THR A 66 -5.76 6.55 -11.54
N THR A 67 -6.49 6.81 -10.44
CA THR A 67 -7.94 6.53 -10.36
C THR A 67 -8.73 7.40 -11.34
N HIS A 68 -8.47 8.71 -11.34
CA HIS A 68 -9.15 9.65 -12.24
C HIS A 68 -8.84 9.36 -13.71
N TRP A 69 -7.58 9.06 -14.04
CA TRP A 69 -7.21 8.69 -15.40
C TRP A 69 -7.94 7.41 -15.84
N LEU A 70 -7.98 6.38 -14.99
CA LEU A 70 -8.67 5.13 -15.28
C LEU A 70 -10.19 5.34 -15.51
N ASP A 71 -10.79 6.23 -14.74
CA ASP A 71 -12.18 6.67 -14.91
C ASP A 71 -12.38 7.41 -16.23
N SER A 72 -11.49 8.35 -16.57
CA SER A 72 -11.57 9.16 -17.78
C SER A 72 -11.52 8.35 -19.08
N ILE A 73 -10.90 7.17 -19.04
CA ILE A 73 -10.91 6.23 -20.19
C ILE A 73 -12.02 5.16 -20.09
N GLY A 74 -12.97 5.31 -19.14
CA GLY A 74 -14.10 4.41 -18.95
C GLY A 74 -13.75 2.99 -18.50
N LYS A 75 -12.63 2.83 -17.79
CA LYS A 75 -12.12 1.52 -17.36
C LYS A 75 -12.21 1.28 -15.84
N LEU A 76 -12.67 2.25 -15.07
CA LEU A 76 -12.80 2.12 -13.61
C LEU A 76 -14.04 1.29 -13.26
N GLU A 77 -13.86 0.10 -12.73
CA GLU A 77 -14.97 -0.71 -12.17
C GLU A 77 -15.39 -0.21 -10.78
N ALA A 78 -14.42 0.03 -9.92
CA ALA A 78 -14.62 0.58 -8.59
C ALA A 78 -13.30 1.05 -7.96
N VAL A 79 -13.43 1.86 -6.93
CA VAL A 79 -12.35 2.27 -6.03
C VAL A 79 -12.28 1.32 -4.84
N VAL A 80 -11.07 0.97 -4.40
CA VAL A 80 -10.82 0.15 -3.22
C VAL A 80 -9.91 0.92 -2.27
N HIS A 81 -10.43 1.26 -1.09
CA HIS A 81 -9.66 1.87 0.00
C HIS A 81 -9.38 0.84 1.10
N ILE A 82 -8.12 0.75 1.54
CA ILE A 82 -7.72 -0.16 2.61
C ILE A 82 -7.65 0.63 3.91
N LYS A 83 -8.66 0.48 4.76
CA LYS A 83 -8.67 1.07 6.09
C LYS A 83 -7.81 0.22 7.03
N THR A 84 -6.55 0.62 7.20
CA THR A 84 -5.54 -0.19 7.91
C THR A 84 -5.70 -0.26 9.43
N ASN A 85 -6.65 0.51 9.99
CA ASN A 85 -6.89 0.68 11.44
C ASN A 85 -5.67 1.26 12.21
N ILE A 86 -4.68 1.76 11.48
CA ILE A 86 -3.54 2.57 11.95
C ILE A 86 -3.29 3.73 10.97
N GLY A 87 -4.30 4.19 10.29
CA GLY A 87 -4.29 5.37 9.42
C GLY A 87 -5.07 6.51 10.06
N LEU A 88 -4.88 7.73 9.52
CA LEU A 88 -5.65 8.90 9.92
C LEU A 88 -7.11 8.75 9.47
N GLN A 89 -8.06 9.01 10.37
CA GLN A 89 -9.49 8.97 10.03
C GLN A 89 -9.82 9.96 8.91
N MET A 90 -9.26 11.16 8.94
CA MET A 90 -9.43 12.18 7.90
C MET A 90 -9.09 11.70 6.48
N THR A 91 -8.23 10.69 6.34
CA THR A 91 -7.90 10.12 5.01
C THR A 91 -9.04 9.24 4.51
N THR A 92 -9.65 8.46 5.38
CA THR A 92 -10.83 7.65 5.02
C THR A 92 -12.00 8.56 4.68
N ASP A 93 -12.28 9.59 5.51
CA ASP A 93 -13.33 10.58 5.26
C ASP A 93 -13.14 11.29 3.92
N PHE A 94 -11.91 11.69 3.61
CA PHE A 94 -11.56 12.28 2.31
C PHE A 94 -11.80 11.32 1.14
N VAL A 95 -11.46 10.03 1.30
CA VAL A 95 -11.70 9.02 0.26
C VAL A 95 -13.18 8.85 -0.02
N GLU A 96 -14.02 8.81 1.03
CA GLU A 96 -15.47 8.72 0.92
C GLU A 96 -16.03 9.95 0.18
N GLU A 97 -15.65 11.16 0.61
CA GLU A 97 -16.07 12.42 -0.01
C GLU A 97 -15.70 12.49 -1.51
N ILE A 98 -14.47 12.10 -1.86
CA ILE A 98 -14.00 12.16 -3.25
C ILE A 98 -14.73 11.11 -4.11
N CYS A 99 -14.95 9.91 -3.60
CA CYS A 99 -15.69 8.90 -4.35
C CYS A 99 -17.14 9.32 -4.57
N GLU A 100 -17.80 9.92 -3.59
CA GLU A 100 -19.14 10.48 -3.73
C GLU A 100 -19.16 11.61 -4.78
N LYS A 101 -18.22 12.57 -4.68
CA LYS A 101 -18.12 13.71 -5.62
C LYS A 101 -17.97 13.27 -7.08
N HIS A 102 -17.20 12.22 -7.35
CA HIS A 102 -16.96 11.71 -8.70
C HIS A 102 -17.95 10.61 -9.12
N GLY A 103 -18.84 10.17 -8.25
CA GLY A 103 -19.76 9.06 -8.52
C GLY A 103 -19.07 7.70 -8.61
N TRP A 104 -17.87 7.57 -8.00
CA TRP A 104 -17.12 6.32 -8.03
C TRP A 104 -17.67 5.34 -7.02
N LYS A 105 -17.92 4.11 -7.47
CA LYS A 105 -18.26 3.01 -6.57
C LYS A 105 -17.09 2.73 -5.63
N LEU A 106 -17.30 2.75 -4.31
CA LEU A 106 -16.28 2.57 -3.30
C LEU A 106 -16.44 1.26 -2.54
N TYR A 107 -15.34 0.55 -2.37
CA TYR A 107 -15.19 -0.53 -1.39
C TYR A 107 -14.16 -0.10 -0.33
N ILE A 108 -14.61 -0.03 0.93
CA ILE A 108 -13.70 0.09 2.08
C ILE A 108 -13.46 -1.32 2.61
N ILE A 109 -12.21 -1.75 2.58
CA ILE A 109 -11.80 -3.08 3.04
C ILE A 109 -10.86 -2.96 4.24
N GLU A 110 -11.02 -3.87 5.20
CA GLU A 110 -10.28 -3.84 6.45
C GLU A 110 -9.47 -5.13 6.64
N PRO A 111 -8.34 -5.07 7.38
CA PRO A 111 -7.58 -6.25 7.76
C PRO A 111 -8.45 -7.26 8.51
N ASN A 112 -8.13 -8.54 8.34
CA ASN A 112 -8.84 -9.60 9.04
C ASN A 112 -8.85 -9.36 10.55
N PRO A 113 -10.01 -9.41 11.24
CA PRO A 113 -10.12 -9.13 12.68
C PRO A 113 -9.30 -10.09 13.57
N LYS A 114 -8.91 -11.27 13.06
CA LYS A 114 -7.98 -12.18 13.75
C LYS A 114 -6.54 -11.64 13.79
N PHE A 115 -6.23 -10.63 13.00
CA PHE A 115 -4.97 -9.94 13.01
C PHE A 115 -5.21 -8.45 13.21
N THR A 116 -4.81 -7.93 14.35
CA THR A 116 -4.85 -6.49 14.63
C THR A 116 -3.43 -5.94 14.68
N TYR A 117 -3.28 -4.64 14.37
CA TYR A 117 -2.01 -3.95 14.56
C TYR A 117 -1.51 -4.09 16.00
N ALA A 118 -2.42 -3.95 16.99
CA ALA A 118 -2.10 -4.14 18.40
C ALA A 118 -1.52 -5.52 18.70
N SER A 119 -2.15 -6.60 18.22
CA SER A 119 -1.64 -7.95 18.46
C SER A 119 -0.23 -8.15 17.89
N HIS A 120 0.06 -7.54 16.73
CA HIS A 120 1.39 -7.56 16.16
C HIS A 120 2.39 -6.80 17.02
N VAL A 121 2.05 -5.57 17.40
CA VAL A 121 2.93 -4.69 18.19
C VAL A 121 3.22 -5.28 19.57
N LEU A 122 2.23 -5.84 20.26
CA LEU A 122 2.42 -6.50 21.55
C LEU A 122 3.27 -7.78 21.45
N GLN A 123 3.30 -8.43 20.29
CA GLN A 123 4.08 -9.64 20.08
C GLN A 123 5.49 -9.37 19.56
N TYR A 124 5.69 -8.37 18.69
CA TYR A 124 6.94 -8.14 17.97
C TYR A 124 7.55 -6.76 18.17
N GLY A 125 6.83 -5.83 18.80
CA GLY A 125 7.18 -4.42 18.89
C GLY A 125 6.73 -3.62 17.67
N PHE A 126 7.02 -2.34 17.69
CA PHE A 126 6.75 -1.45 16.55
C PHE A 126 7.65 -1.81 15.37
N PRO A 127 7.10 -1.82 14.14
CA PRO A 127 7.85 -2.26 12.99
C PRO A 127 8.89 -1.21 12.56
N LEU A 128 10.12 -1.65 12.37
CA LEU A 128 11.18 -0.89 11.73
C LEU A 128 11.07 -0.96 10.21
N ALA A 129 11.80 -0.09 9.50
CA ALA A 129 11.83 -0.06 8.03
C ALA A 129 12.16 -1.44 7.42
N GLY A 130 13.10 -2.18 8.00
CA GLY A 130 13.45 -3.55 7.58
C GLY A 130 12.31 -4.56 7.71
N PHE A 131 11.38 -4.36 8.65
CA PHE A 131 10.23 -5.24 8.89
C PHE A 131 8.93 -4.75 8.26
N HIS A 132 8.93 -3.61 7.58
CA HIS A 132 7.73 -3.05 6.95
C HIS A 132 6.99 -4.05 6.05
N ARG A 133 7.73 -4.93 5.36
CA ARG A 133 7.13 -5.95 4.50
C ARG A 133 6.22 -6.92 5.26
N LEU A 134 6.55 -7.24 6.52
CA LEU A 134 5.72 -8.14 7.33
C LEU A 134 4.39 -7.49 7.71
N ILE A 135 4.45 -6.23 8.16
CA ILE A 135 3.23 -5.51 8.56
C ILE A 135 2.36 -5.17 7.34
N MET A 136 2.99 -4.73 6.24
CA MET A 136 2.30 -4.48 4.98
C MET A 136 1.63 -5.75 4.44
N GLY A 137 2.31 -6.91 4.52
CA GLY A 137 1.76 -8.20 4.13
C GLY A 137 0.48 -8.55 4.87
N LYS A 138 0.39 -8.21 6.16
CA LYS A 138 -0.77 -8.51 7.00
C LYS A 138 -1.88 -7.46 6.87
N LEU A 139 -1.53 -6.18 6.91
CA LEU A 139 -2.52 -5.08 6.89
C LEU A 139 -3.08 -4.82 5.50
N LYS A 140 -2.25 -4.95 4.45
CA LYS A 140 -2.67 -4.59 3.08
C LYS A 140 -2.76 -5.80 2.16
N TYR A 141 -1.67 -6.55 1.99
CA TYR A 141 -1.61 -7.61 0.99
C TYR A 141 -2.64 -8.72 1.23
N LYS A 142 -2.75 -9.20 2.47
CA LYS A 142 -3.76 -10.20 2.83
C LYS A 142 -5.19 -9.67 2.63
N THR A 143 -5.43 -8.41 3.00
CA THR A 143 -6.73 -7.75 2.83
C THR A 143 -7.12 -7.63 1.36
N MET A 144 -6.18 -7.20 0.50
CA MET A 144 -6.38 -7.17 -0.96
C MET A 144 -6.66 -8.56 -1.53
N ARG A 145 -5.96 -9.59 -1.04
CA ARG A 145 -6.18 -10.96 -1.47
C ARG A 145 -7.56 -11.48 -1.08
N ASP A 146 -7.98 -11.23 0.16
CA ASP A 146 -9.30 -11.65 0.64
C ASP A 146 -10.42 -10.94 -0.18
N PHE A 147 -10.23 -9.65 -0.49
CA PHE A 147 -11.11 -8.90 -1.40
C PHE A 147 -11.13 -9.50 -2.82
N ALA A 148 -9.97 -9.72 -3.42
CA ALA A 148 -9.86 -10.29 -4.76
C ALA A 148 -10.52 -11.68 -4.87
N LEU A 149 -10.48 -12.46 -3.79
CA LEU A 149 -11.16 -13.76 -3.71
C LEU A 149 -12.68 -13.65 -3.60
N SER A 150 -13.20 -12.50 -3.15
CA SER A 150 -14.64 -12.24 -2.99
C SER A 150 -15.30 -11.69 -4.26
N ILE A 151 -14.51 -11.18 -5.21
CA ILE A 151 -14.96 -10.66 -6.50
C ILE A 151 -14.68 -11.65 -7.63
N ASP A 152 -14.79 -11.24 -8.89
CA ASP A 152 -14.50 -12.08 -10.05
C ASP A 152 -13.00 -12.46 -10.11
N ARG A 153 -12.68 -13.69 -9.70
CA ARG A 153 -11.30 -14.19 -9.61
C ARG A 153 -10.56 -14.26 -10.95
N LYS A 154 -11.29 -14.35 -12.07
CA LYS A 154 -10.65 -14.60 -13.37
C LYS A 154 -10.29 -13.33 -14.12
N ASN A 155 -11.07 -12.27 -13.93
CA ASN A 155 -11.00 -11.11 -14.80
C ASN A 155 -10.53 -9.83 -14.09
N HIS A 156 -10.37 -9.83 -12.75
CA HIS A 156 -9.98 -8.64 -12.01
C HIS A 156 -8.49 -8.33 -12.09
N CYS A 157 -8.17 -7.05 -11.99
CA CYS A 157 -6.85 -6.53 -11.73
C CYS A 157 -6.95 -5.35 -10.75
N LEU A 158 -6.08 -5.32 -9.75
CA LEU A 158 -5.94 -4.18 -8.84
C LEU A 158 -5.01 -3.15 -9.48
N ILE A 159 -5.49 -1.94 -9.67
CA ILE A 159 -4.71 -0.85 -10.27
C ILE A 159 -4.11 -0.01 -9.14
N SER A 160 -2.81 0.20 -9.20
CA SER A 160 -2.04 0.90 -8.18
C SER A 160 -1.32 2.11 -8.74
N GLY A 161 -1.24 3.19 -7.95
CA GLY A 161 -0.47 4.39 -8.25
C GLY A 161 1.04 4.24 -8.04
N VAL A 162 1.58 3.04 -7.96
CA VAL A 162 3.03 2.80 -7.81
C VAL A 162 3.79 3.32 -9.04
N ARG A 163 4.85 4.10 -8.79
CA ARG A 163 5.76 4.62 -9.82
C ARG A 163 7.17 4.04 -9.64
N LYS A 164 7.88 3.82 -10.74
CA LYS A 164 9.22 3.23 -10.78
C LYS A 164 10.22 4.01 -9.93
N PHE A 165 10.23 5.34 -10.08
CA PHE A 165 11.20 6.22 -9.45
C PHE A 165 10.72 6.86 -8.14
N GLU A 166 9.71 6.28 -7.49
CA GLU A 166 9.18 6.83 -6.24
C GLU A 166 10.16 6.67 -5.07
N SER A 167 10.94 5.60 -5.07
CA SER A 167 12.03 5.39 -4.11
C SER A 167 13.03 4.36 -4.63
N VAL A 168 14.29 4.46 -4.18
CA VAL A 168 15.36 3.49 -4.51
C VAL A 168 14.93 2.06 -4.17
N ARG A 169 14.25 1.88 -3.05
CA ARG A 169 13.73 0.57 -2.63
C ARG A 169 12.68 0.01 -3.60
N ARG A 170 11.82 0.86 -4.17
CA ARG A 170 10.83 0.43 -5.15
C ARG A 170 11.46 0.07 -6.48
N MET A 171 12.47 0.82 -6.93
CA MET A 171 13.22 0.50 -8.15
C MET A 171 13.79 -0.93 -8.15
N GLY A 172 14.28 -1.41 -6.99
CA GLY A 172 14.78 -2.76 -6.85
C GLY A 172 13.72 -3.86 -6.76
N ASN A 173 12.48 -3.53 -6.35
CA ASN A 173 11.43 -4.51 -6.08
C ASN A 173 10.34 -4.59 -7.17
N TYR A 174 10.24 -3.59 -8.04
CA TYR A 174 9.23 -3.50 -9.10
C TYR A 174 9.92 -3.24 -10.45
N PRO A 175 10.40 -4.30 -11.14
CA PRO A 175 11.06 -4.12 -12.43
C PRO A 175 10.10 -3.69 -13.54
N TYR A 176 8.82 -4.10 -13.47
CA TYR A 176 7.80 -3.83 -14.48
C TYR A 176 6.45 -3.48 -13.85
N PRO A 177 5.56 -2.80 -14.61
CA PRO A 177 4.27 -2.29 -14.11
C PRO A 177 3.19 -3.36 -13.93
N ILE A 178 3.32 -4.53 -14.52
CA ILE A 178 2.34 -5.61 -14.42
C ILE A 178 2.91 -6.71 -13.54
N GLN A 179 2.18 -7.06 -12.49
CA GLN A 179 2.57 -8.08 -11.52
C GLN A 179 1.47 -9.13 -11.40
N GLU A 180 1.88 -10.40 -11.45
CA GLU A 180 1.06 -11.56 -11.16
C GLU A 180 1.57 -12.23 -9.88
N ASP A 181 0.71 -12.43 -8.90
CA ASP A 181 1.01 -13.18 -7.69
C ASP A 181 -0.18 -14.04 -7.28
N SER A 182 -0.09 -15.34 -7.57
CA SER A 182 -1.13 -16.33 -7.23
C SER A 182 -2.52 -15.91 -7.75
N VAL A 183 -3.34 -15.31 -6.88
CA VAL A 183 -4.71 -14.86 -7.22
C VAL A 183 -4.80 -13.37 -7.47
N LEU A 184 -3.72 -12.62 -7.25
CA LEU A 184 -3.67 -11.17 -7.41
C LEU A 184 -2.99 -10.79 -8.71
N TRP A 185 -3.63 -9.88 -9.42
CA TRP A 185 -3.04 -9.15 -10.53
C TRP A 185 -2.98 -7.68 -10.19
N PHE A 186 -1.83 -7.06 -10.45
CA PHE A 186 -1.64 -5.64 -10.28
C PHE A 186 -1.21 -5.00 -11.60
N GLY A 187 -1.75 -3.82 -11.86
CA GLY A 187 -1.33 -2.93 -12.92
C GLY A 187 -0.98 -1.56 -12.38
N CYS A 188 0.10 -0.98 -12.89
CA CYS A 188 0.56 0.36 -12.50
C CYS A 188 0.64 1.26 -13.75
N PRO A 189 -0.48 1.86 -14.22
CA PRO A 189 -0.46 2.64 -15.46
C PRO A 189 0.49 3.83 -15.40
N MET A 190 0.60 4.49 -14.25
CA MET A 190 1.49 5.65 -14.05
C MET A 190 2.93 5.25 -13.69
N PHE A 191 3.32 4.00 -13.93
CA PHE A 191 4.61 3.44 -13.48
C PHE A 191 5.82 4.22 -13.96
N TYR A 192 5.82 4.66 -15.21
CA TYR A 192 6.93 5.40 -15.83
C TYR A 192 6.80 6.92 -15.67
N LYS A 193 5.69 7.41 -15.07
CA LYS A 193 5.50 8.84 -14.84
C LYS A 193 6.34 9.35 -13.68
N SER A 194 6.87 10.56 -13.86
CA SER A 194 7.59 11.28 -12.81
C SER A 194 6.64 11.80 -11.71
N SER A 195 7.20 12.24 -10.59
CA SER A 195 6.44 12.91 -9.54
C SER A 195 5.79 14.21 -10.04
N GLU A 196 6.50 14.94 -10.89
CA GLU A 196 6.05 16.21 -11.47
C GLU A 196 4.88 16.01 -12.43
N GLU A 197 4.96 14.96 -13.28
CA GLU A 197 3.87 14.62 -14.20
C GLU A 197 2.58 14.27 -13.45
N THR A 198 2.68 13.50 -12.35
CA THR A 198 1.50 13.17 -11.55
C THR A 198 0.93 14.38 -10.80
N TYR A 199 1.78 15.29 -10.30
CA TYR A 199 1.32 16.56 -9.71
C TYR A 199 0.68 17.46 -10.76
N ARG A 200 1.29 17.59 -11.94
CA ARG A 200 0.74 18.35 -13.05
C ARG A 200 -0.63 17.81 -13.44
N TYR A 201 -0.78 16.50 -13.60
CA TYR A 201 -2.05 15.87 -13.92
C TYR A 201 -3.12 16.21 -12.87
N VAL A 202 -2.81 16.12 -11.58
CA VAL A 202 -3.74 16.47 -10.49
C VAL A 202 -4.16 17.93 -10.61
N HIS A 203 -3.22 18.84 -10.86
CA HIS A 203 -3.49 20.27 -10.95
C HIS A 203 -4.32 20.64 -12.20
N GLU A 204 -3.93 20.13 -13.37
CA GLU A 204 -4.60 20.42 -14.66
C GLU A 204 -6.06 19.91 -14.68
N ASN A 205 -6.35 18.85 -13.93
CA ASN A 205 -7.71 18.31 -13.82
C ASN A 205 -8.48 18.84 -12.60
N GLY A 206 -7.97 19.83 -11.88
CA GLY A 206 -8.62 20.42 -10.70
C GLY A 206 -8.89 19.41 -9.57
N LEU A 207 -8.05 18.37 -9.47
CA LEU A 207 -8.22 17.31 -8.48
C LEU A 207 -7.65 17.71 -7.13
N THR A 208 -8.22 17.14 -6.08
CA THR A 208 -7.75 17.31 -4.71
C THR A 208 -7.06 16.04 -4.23
N ILE A 209 -6.12 16.18 -3.29
CA ILE A 209 -5.45 15.07 -2.61
C ILE A 209 -5.70 15.16 -1.11
N SER A 210 -5.42 14.09 -0.37
CA SER A 210 -5.66 14.04 1.07
C SER A 210 -5.19 15.32 1.78
N PRO A 211 -6.02 15.93 2.64
CA PRO A 211 -5.66 17.12 3.39
C PRO A 211 -4.49 16.90 4.35
N ALA A 212 -4.07 15.67 4.60
CA ALA A 212 -2.87 15.35 5.37
C ALA A 212 -1.61 16.00 4.75
N TYR A 213 -1.54 16.13 3.41
CA TYR A 213 -0.42 16.80 2.74
C TYR A 213 -0.35 18.28 3.07
N SER A 214 -1.46 19.01 2.95
CA SER A 214 -1.51 20.45 3.24
C SER A 214 -1.28 20.76 4.73
N LYS A 215 -1.52 19.77 5.58
CA LYS A 215 -1.26 19.85 7.03
C LYS A 215 0.16 19.42 7.41
N GLY A 216 1.03 19.18 6.45
CA GLY A 216 2.47 18.97 6.63
C GLY A 216 2.91 17.52 6.87
N LEU A 217 2.02 16.52 6.70
CA LEU A 217 2.40 15.13 6.94
C LEU A 217 3.31 14.54 5.82
N GLY A 218 3.29 15.11 4.61
CA GLY A 218 4.09 14.61 3.48
C GLY A 218 3.60 13.29 2.86
N THR A 219 2.58 12.66 3.45
CA THR A 219 1.93 11.43 2.96
C THR A 219 0.41 11.55 3.06
N SER A 220 -0.32 10.60 2.45
CA SER A 220 -1.79 10.57 2.56
C SER A 220 -2.29 10.21 3.97
N GLY A 221 -1.45 9.66 4.83
CA GLY A 221 -1.86 9.22 6.16
C GLY A 221 -2.66 7.91 6.21
N GLU A 222 -2.77 7.17 5.10
CA GLU A 222 -3.52 5.91 5.04
C GLU A 222 -2.98 4.83 5.99
N CYS A 223 -1.67 4.85 6.27
CA CYS A 223 -1.03 3.87 7.15
C CYS A 223 0.10 4.49 7.97
N MET A 224 -0.13 4.70 9.25
CA MET A 224 0.81 5.28 10.21
C MET A 224 1.44 4.17 11.07
N CYS A 225 1.96 3.12 10.45
CA CYS A 225 2.50 1.97 11.16
C CYS A 225 3.86 2.23 11.87
N GLY A 226 4.50 3.36 11.62
CA GLY A 226 5.78 3.74 12.23
C GLY A 226 7.03 3.24 11.52
N SER A 227 6.91 2.32 10.55
CA SER A 227 8.08 1.71 9.88
C SER A 227 9.01 2.70 9.18
N PHE A 228 8.49 3.84 8.76
CA PHE A 228 9.24 4.90 8.08
C PHE A 228 9.02 6.27 8.71
N ALA A 229 8.64 6.27 9.98
CA ALA A 229 8.40 7.50 10.70
C ALA A 229 9.66 8.39 10.72
N THR A 230 9.42 9.68 10.59
CA THR A 230 10.44 10.72 10.69
C THR A 230 10.35 11.46 12.02
N GLY A 231 11.40 12.17 12.39
CA GLY A 231 11.37 13.00 13.61
C GLY A 231 10.20 14.00 13.60
N GLY A 232 9.45 14.05 14.70
CA GLY A 232 8.28 14.95 14.82
C GLY A 232 6.96 14.39 14.24
N GLU A 233 6.97 13.28 13.51
CA GLU A 233 5.75 12.75 12.90
C GLU A 233 4.71 12.28 13.93
N LYS A 234 5.13 11.75 15.08
CA LYS A 234 4.21 11.41 16.17
C LYS A 234 3.50 12.65 16.74
N GLN A 235 4.22 13.77 16.87
CA GLN A 235 3.61 15.03 17.29
C GLN A 235 2.64 15.57 16.22
N MET A 236 2.96 15.37 14.95
CA MET A 236 2.04 15.71 13.86
C MET A 236 0.76 14.88 13.94
N ILE A 237 0.87 13.57 14.13
CA ILE A 237 -0.29 12.68 14.32
C ILE A 237 -1.14 13.18 15.49
N ARG A 238 -0.53 13.57 16.62
CA ARG A 238 -1.26 14.09 17.78
C ARG A 238 -2.05 15.37 17.47
N ARG A 239 -1.57 16.20 16.56
CA ARG A 239 -2.29 17.41 16.12
C ARG A 239 -3.42 17.08 15.14
N LEU A 240 -3.22 16.09 14.27
CA LEU A 240 -4.16 15.74 13.21
C LEU A 240 -5.25 14.76 13.65
N ASP A 241 -4.87 13.80 14.47
CA ASP A 241 -5.73 12.74 14.98
C ASP A 241 -5.30 12.35 16.41
N PRO A 242 -5.78 13.08 17.43
CA PRO A 242 -5.46 12.78 18.81
C PRO A 242 -5.79 11.35 19.23
N LYS A 243 -6.90 10.77 18.69
CA LYS A 243 -7.32 9.40 19.02
C LYS A 243 -6.32 8.38 18.52
N LEU A 244 -5.78 8.57 17.32
CA LEU A 244 -4.73 7.71 16.78
C LEU A 244 -3.45 7.84 17.61
N ALA A 245 -3.07 9.06 18.03
CA ALA A 245 -1.92 9.27 18.87
C ALA A 245 -2.08 8.60 20.25
N ASP A 246 -3.25 8.72 20.87
CA ASP A 246 -3.57 8.04 22.14
C ASP A 246 -3.52 6.50 22.00
N TYR A 247 -3.98 5.98 20.86
CA TYR A 247 -3.86 4.56 20.55
C TYR A 247 -2.40 4.12 20.41
N ILE A 248 -1.54 4.93 19.80
CA ILE A 248 -0.09 4.66 19.71
C ILE A 248 0.54 4.67 21.12
N ASP A 249 0.20 5.65 21.96
CA ASP A 249 0.71 5.72 23.33
C ASP A 249 0.25 4.54 24.18
N TRP A 250 -1.00 4.12 24.01
CA TRP A 250 -1.54 2.92 24.66
C TRP A 250 -0.78 1.65 24.24
N LEU A 251 -0.37 1.54 22.97
CA LEU A 251 0.45 0.43 22.50
C LEU A 251 1.86 0.47 23.09
N GLU A 252 2.49 1.64 23.21
CA GLU A 252 3.80 1.79 23.84
C GLU A 252 3.77 1.36 25.32
N ASP A 253 2.74 1.78 26.06
CA ASP A 253 2.52 1.37 27.44
C ASP A 253 2.22 -0.15 27.53
N GLY A 254 1.39 -0.64 26.61
CA GLY A 254 1.06 -2.06 26.51
C GLY A 254 2.28 -2.96 26.27
N ILE A 255 3.23 -2.54 25.42
CA ILE A 255 4.50 -3.27 25.25
C ILE A 255 5.28 -3.33 26.56
N THR A 256 5.36 -2.22 27.27
CA THR A 256 6.10 -2.13 28.53
C THR A 256 5.55 -3.08 29.58
N ARG A 257 4.22 -3.18 29.69
CA ARG A 257 3.53 -4.01 30.70
C ARG A 257 3.38 -5.45 30.27
N PHE A 258 2.93 -5.70 29.05
CA PHE A 258 2.43 -6.99 28.58
C PHE A 258 3.15 -7.53 27.36
N GLY A 259 4.03 -6.73 26.74
CA GLY A 259 4.74 -7.11 25.53
C GLY A 259 5.65 -8.33 25.74
N SER A 260 5.79 -9.12 24.67
CA SER A 260 6.77 -10.21 24.65
C SER A 260 8.20 -9.70 24.84
N LYS A 261 9.15 -10.60 25.06
CA LYS A 261 10.58 -10.25 25.11
C LYS A 261 11.05 -9.60 23.80
N GLU A 262 10.54 -10.07 22.69
CA GLU A 262 10.80 -9.54 21.35
C GLU A 262 10.23 -8.13 21.19
N ALA A 263 8.98 -7.91 21.63
CA ALA A 263 8.32 -6.61 21.54
C ALA A 263 9.05 -5.53 22.36
N LYS A 264 9.54 -5.89 23.53
CA LYS A 264 10.29 -4.97 24.41
C LYS A 264 11.63 -4.49 23.83
N ARG A 265 12.08 -5.07 22.72
CA ARG A 265 13.25 -4.54 21.97
C ARG A 265 12.89 -3.33 21.13
N TYR A 266 11.62 -3.18 20.71
CA TYR A 266 11.11 -2.11 19.83
C TYR A 266 9.87 -1.45 20.44
N PRO A 267 10.00 -0.81 21.61
CA PRO A 267 8.85 -0.38 22.41
C PRO A 267 8.26 0.95 21.98
N LYS A 268 8.95 1.70 21.11
CA LYS A 268 8.57 3.06 20.71
C LYS A 268 8.16 3.14 19.24
N TRP A 269 7.04 3.78 18.99
CA TRP A 269 6.58 4.04 17.65
C TRP A 269 7.55 4.97 16.90
N GLY A 270 7.91 4.56 15.69
CA GLY A 270 8.78 5.35 14.81
C GLY A 270 10.24 5.44 15.23
N ASP A 271 10.66 4.75 16.28
CA ASP A 271 12.07 4.71 16.69
C ASP A 271 12.84 3.74 15.77
N GLN A 272 13.65 4.32 14.88
CA GLN A 272 14.51 3.59 13.93
C GLN A 272 15.96 3.44 14.45
N SER A 273 16.26 3.89 15.68
CA SER A 273 17.63 3.89 16.23
C SER A 273 18.27 2.50 16.30
N LYS A 274 17.45 1.45 16.33
CA LYS A 274 17.91 0.05 16.40
C LYS A 274 17.99 -0.65 15.04
N MET A 275 17.92 0.10 13.94
CA MET A 275 18.10 -0.50 12.61
C MET A 275 19.51 -1.08 12.40
N SER A 276 20.54 -0.47 13.02
CA SER A 276 21.91 -0.97 13.00
C SER A 276 22.08 -2.37 13.63
N ASP A 277 21.16 -2.77 14.52
CA ASP A 277 21.20 -4.08 15.16
C ASP A 277 20.74 -5.22 14.21
N LEU A 278 20.33 -4.87 13.00
CA LEU A 278 19.76 -5.80 12.00
C LEU A 278 20.69 -6.06 10.82
N GLU A 279 21.79 -5.31 10.71
CA GLU A 279 22.86 -5.51 9.73
C GLU A 279 23.89 -6.52 10.25
#